data_ecde819edd7050e387d54b83d7681474
#
_entry.id   ecde819edd7050e387d54b83d7681474
#
_cell.length_a   1.000
_cell.length_b   1.000
_cell.length_c   1.000
_cell.angle_alpha   90.00
_cell.angle_beta   90.00
_cell.angle_gamma   90.00
#
_symmetry.space_group_name_H-M   'P 1'
#
loop_
_entity.id
_entity.type
_entity.pdbx_description
1 polymer ?
#
loop_
_entity_poly.entity_id
_entity_poly.type
_entity_poly.pdbx_seq_one_letter_code
_entity_poly.pdbx_strand_id
1 'polypeptide(L)'
;MRTGKRRRLESRFPPSLFALYLVTLLLMSGIHIGLVTLINENPHWNTAVQILIPTAYWTLVAVGLTLFTRRQITRTYDKPMRELAKAADKVAHGDFSVYIPPLHTSNRHDYLDMMILDFNKMVAELGSIETMRTDFIANVSHEIKTPLAAIQNYTQLLLRPDLPEEERDACLSAILSSTRRLSALIANILKLNKLESQQITPQWESYDLCRQLSDCALAFEPVWEEKQITFDAELEDRATIE
;
A
#
# COMPACT_ATOMS: atom_id res chain seq x y z
N MET A 1 8.12 3.36 -18.60
CA MET A 1 8.01 1.92 -18.90
C MET A 1 9.26 1.20 -18.40
N ARG A 2 9.28 0.69 -17.17
CA ARG A 2 10.37 -0.17 -16.65
C ARG A 2 9.78 -1.56 -16.51
N THR A 3 10.09 -2.41 -17.46
CA THR A 3 9.81 -3.85 -17.44
C THR A 3 10.51 -4.47 -16.24
N GLY A 4 9.78 -4.63 -15.15
CA GLY A 4 10.23 -5.38 -13.99
C GLY A 4 10.49 -6.82 -14.40
N LYS A 5 11.75 -7.21 -14.40
CA LYS A 5 12.20 -8.59 -14.52
C LYS A 5 11.46 -9.41 -13.47
N ARG A 6 10.40 -10.12 -13.86
CA ARG A 6 9.75 -11.14 -13.01
C ARG A 6 10.83 -12.16 -12.64
N ARG A 7 11.39 -12.03 -11.43
CA ARG A 7 12.26 -13.08 -10.85
C ARG A 7 11.39 -14.32 -10.75
N ARG A 8 11.81 -15.40 -11.42
CA ARG A 8 11.19 -16.73 -11.29
C ARG A 8 11.30 -17.15 -9.83
N LEU A 9 10.19 -17.08 -9.13
CA LEU A 9 10.03 -17.70 -7.82
C LEU A 9 9.93 -19.20 -8.05
N GLU A 10 11.03 -19.91 -7.92
CA GLU A 10 11.00 -21.36 -7.82
C GLU A 10 10.69 -21.71 -6.36
N SER A 11 9.50 -22.27 -6.14
CA SER A 11 9.19 -22.98 -4.90
C SER A 11 10.13 -24.17 -4.77
N ARG A 12 11.30 -23.95 -4.21
CA ARG A 12 12.21 -25.03 -3.88
C ARG A 12 11.95 -25.42 -2.43
N PHE A 13 11.28 -26.55 -2.27
CA PHE A 13 11.42 -27.31 -1.02
C PHE A 13 12.93 -27.42 -0.76
N PRO A 14 13.48 -26.88 0.35
CA PRO A 14 14.92 -26.81 0.49
C PRO A 14 15.51 -28.22 0.45
N PRO A 15 16.38 -28.55 -0.53
CA PRO A 15 16.92 -29.88 -0.69
C PRO A 15 17.67 -30.35 0.55
N SER A 16 18.14 -29.40 1.37
CA SER A 16 18.75 -29.65 2.67
C SER A 16 17.78 -30.29 3.68
N LEU A 17 16.50 -29.90 3.69
CA LEU A 17 15.49 -30.52 4.56
C LEU A 17 15.19 -31.94 4.09
N PHE A 18 15.03 -32.14 2.78
CA PHE A 18 14.84 -33.47 2.22
C PHE A 18 16.04 -34.38 2.55
N ALA A 19 17.27 -33.92 2.33
CA ALA A 19 18.48 -34.65 2.68
C ALA A 19 18.55 -34.94 4.19
N LEU A 20 18.19 -34.00 5.05
CA LEU A 20 18.15 -34.22 6.49
C LEU A 20 17.16 -35.33 6.86
N TYR A 21 15.93 -35.29 6.35
CA TYR A 21 14.93 -36.34 6.61
C TYR A 21 15.37 -37.68 6.07
N LEU A 22 15.96 -37.74 4.85
CA LEU A 22 16.45 -38.94 4.27
C LEU A 22 17.57 -39.57 5.10
N VAL A 23 18.56 -38.78 5.52
CA VAL A 23 19.67 -39.23 6.35
C VAL A 23 19.17 -39.73 7.73
N THR A 24 18.26 -39.00 8.35
CA THR A 24 17.68 -39.40 9.65
C THR A 24 16.89 -40.70 9.53
N LEU A 25 16.09 -40.91 8.47
CA LEU A 25 15.37 -42.16 8.22
C LEU A 25 16.30 -43.32 7.94
N LEU A 26 17.37 -43.13 7.17
CA LEU A 26 18.38 -44.17 6.87
C LEU A 26 19.12 -44.57 8.15
N LEU A 27 19.52 -43.62 9.00
CA LEU A 27 20.15 -43.90 10.29
C LEU A 27 19.21 -44.69 11.22
N MET A 28 17.94 -44.26 11.30
CA MET A 28 16.93 -44.93 12.12
C MET A 28 16.64 -46.34 11.59
N SER A 29 16.63 -46.56 10.27
CA SER A 29 16.50 -47.89 9.66
C SER A 29 17.70 -48.78 9.98
N GLY A 30 18.93 -48.26 9.93
CA GLY A 30 20.13 -49.01 10.33
C GLY A 30 20.11 -49.44 11.79
N ILE A 31 19.71 -48.56 12.69
CA ILE A 31 19.52 -48.87 14.13
C ILE A 31 18.47 -49.99 14.29
N HIS A 32 17.36 -49.90 13.56
CA HIS A 32 16.30 -50.92 13.60
C HIS A 32 16.81 -52.30 13.17
N ILE A 33 17.56 -52.36 12.07
CA ILE A 33 18.16 -53.62 11.57
C ILE A 33 19.10 -54.20 12.62
N GLY A 34 19.98 -53.39 13.22
CA GLY A 34 20.87 -53.83 14.30
C GLY A 34 20.12 -54.39 15.51
N LEU A 35 19.02 -53.72 15.87
CA LEU A 35 18.16 -54.10 16.99
C LEU A 35 17.45 -55.44 16.73
N VAL A 36 16.93 -55.65 15.50
CA VAL A 36 16.34 -56.95 15.09
C VAL A 36 17.37 -58.07 15.06
N THR A 37 18.59 -57.82 14.56
CA THR A 37 19.69 -58.79 14.56
C THR A 37 20.04 -59.18 15.98
N LEU A 38 20.16 -58.23 16.91
CA LEU A 38 20.47 -58.50 18.33
C LEU A 38 19.36 -59.33 19.00
N ILE A 39 18.09 -59.08 18.67
CA ILE A 39 16.97 -59.87 19.13
C ILE A 39 17.06 -61.31 18.62
N ASN A 40 17.38 -61.49 17.34
CA ASN A 40 17.48 -62.83 16.73
C ASN A 40 18.66 -63.66 17.26
N GLU A 41 19.74 -63.04 17.69
CA GLU A 41 20.90 -63.70 18.30
C GLU A 41 20.60 -64.13 19.77
N ASN A 42 19.50 -63.66 20.34
CA ASN A 42 19.09 -64.00 21.74
C ASN A 42 17.71 -64.68 21.77
N PRO A 43 17.57 -65.90 21.25
CA PRO A 43 16.28 -66.58 21.16
C PRO A 43 15.63 -66.93 22.49
N HIS A 44 16.36 -66.78 23.60
CA HIS A 44 15.84 -67.01 24.95
C HIS A 44 14.98 -65.87 25.48
N TRP A 45 14.89 -64.74 24.78
CA TRP A 45 14.06 -63.64 25.20
C TRP A 45 12.58 -63.99 25.00
N ASN A 46 11.77 -63.57 25.98
CA ASN A 46 10.32 -63.74 25.89
C ASN A 46 9.77 -63.04 24.61
N THR A 47 8.86 -63.72 23.91
CA THR A 47 8.22 -63.22 22.69
C THR A 47 7.64 -61.81 22.89
N ALA A 48 7.12 -61.51 24.11
CA ALA A 48 6.62 -60.16 24.43
C ALA A 48 7.71 -59.09 24.33
N VAL A 49 8.94 -59.38 24.78
CA VAL A 49 10.09 -58.48 24.74
C VAL A 49 10.55 -58.25 23.28
N GLN A 50 10.56 -59.33 22.47
CA GLN A 50 10.93 -59.24 21.04
C GLN A 50 9.99 -58.34 20.24
N ILE A 51 8.72 -58.24 20.59
CA ILE A 51 7.74 -57.36 19.94
C ILE A 51 7.78 -55.97 20.57
N LEU A 52 7.93 -55.88 21.88
CA LEU A 52 7.84 -54.60 22.62
C LEU A 52 8.99 -53.65 22.26
N ILE A 53 10.22 -54.18 22.12
CA ILE A 53 11.41 -53.34 21.87
C ILE A 53 11.32 -52.62 20.51
N PRO A 54 11.05 -53.27 19.34
CA PRO A 54 10.89 -52.58 18.06
C PRO A 54 9.70 -51.64 18.02
N THR A 55 8.57 -52.00 18.66
CA THR A 55 7.40 -51.14 18.71
C THR A 55 7.66 -49.89 19.53
N ALA A 56 8.29 -50.00 20.71
CA ALA A 56 8.71 -48.87 21.53
C ALA A 56 9.69 -47.95 20.81
N TYR A 57 10.67 -48.53 20.08
CA TYR A 57 11.62 -47.82 19.27
C TYR A 57 10.90 -46.97 18.20
N TRP A 58 10.01 -47.54 17.38
CA TRP A 58 9.30 -46.84 16.34
C TRP A 58 8.32 -45.79 16.91
N THR A 59 7.72 -46.07 18.06
CA THR A 59 6.86 -45.07 18.76
C THR A 59 7.70 -43.86 19.18
N LEU A 60 8.89 -44.07 19.74
CA LEU A 60 9.79 -43.00 20.15
C LEU A 60 10.28 -42.16 18.96
N VAL A 61 10.64 -42.83 17.84
CA VAL A 61 11.00 -42.17 16.58
C VAL A 61 9.84 -41.34 16.05
N ALA A 62 8.63 -41.90 16.01
CA ALA A 62 7.45 -41.18 15.53
C ALA A 62 7.15 -39.94 16.38
N VAL A 63 7.21 -40.05 17.70
CA VAL A 63 7.03 -38.90 18.61
C VAL A 63 8.11 -37.86 18.37
N GLY A 64 9.37 -38.25 18.31
CA GLY A 64 10.49 -37.34 18.06
C GLY A 64 10.37 -36.59 16.74
N LEU A 65 10.06 -37.30 15.64
CA LEU A 65 9.83 -36.70 14.32
C LEU A 65 8.62 -35.73 14.34
N THR A 66 7.53 -36.11 15.01
CA THR A 66 6.33 -35.28 15.11
C THR A 66 6.64 -33.98 15.86
N LEU A 67 7.32 -34.06 16.99
CA LEU A 67 7.72 -32.88 17.77
C LEU A 67 8.69 -31.97 17.00
N PHE A 68 9.66 -32.57 16.28
CA PHE A 68 10.59 -31.85 15.45
C PHE A 68 9.87 -31.12 14.31
N THR A 69 9.02 -31.82 13.55
CA THR A 69 8.24 -31.27 12.45
C THR A 69 7.30 -30.16 12.91
N ARG A 70 6.58 -30.40 14.03
CA ARG A 70 5.71 -29.39 14.63
C ARG A 70 6.48 -28.12 15.00
N ARG A 71 7.66 -28.28 15.63
CA ARG A 71 8.50 -27.13 16.01
C ARG A 71 9.01 -26.36 14.80
N GLN A 72 9.34 -27.07 13.72
CA GLN A 72 9.80 -26.49 12.47
C GLN A 72 8.67 -25.70 11.77
N ILE A 73 7.48 -26.29 11.65
CA ILE A 73 6.30 -25.66 11.05
C ILE A 73 5.92 -24.40 11.84
N THR A 74 5.88 -24.49 13.18
CA THR A 74 5.52 -23.34 14.02
C THR A 74 6.49 -22.18 13.85
N ARG A 75 7.79 -22.45 13.71
CA ARG A 75 8.80 -21.39 13.53
C ARG A 75 8.77 -20.79 12.12
N THR A 76 8.59 -21.63 11.11
CA THR A 76 8.72 -21.20 9.70
C THR A 76 7.43 -20.58 9.15
N TYR A 77 6.26 -21.03 9.62
CA TYR A 77 4.98 -20.60 9.05
C TYR A 77 4.03 -19.98 10.08
N ASP A 78 3.76 -20.66 11.22
CA ASP A 78 2.75 -20.18 12.17
C ASP A 78 3.08 -18.81 12.75
N LYS A 79 4.32 -18.62 13.20
CA LYS A 79 4.73 -17.37 13.86
C LYS A 79 4.64 -16.18 12.91
N PRO A 80 5.23 -16.22 11.70
CA PRO A 80 5.10 -15.13 10.72
C PRO A 80 3.66 -14.85 10.29
N MET A 81 2.85 -15.91 10.11
CA MET A 81 1.44 -15.74 9.76
C MET A 81 0.65 -15.04 10.86
N ARG A 82 0.94 -15.35 12.13
CA ARG A 82 0.30 -14.65 13.26
C ARG A 82 0.75 -13.19 13.36
N GLU A 83 2.01 -12.90 13.07
CA GLU A 83 2.51 -11.53 13.03
C GLU A 83 1.84 -10.73 11.89
N LEU A 84 1.69 -11.34 10.72
CA LEU A 84 0.98 -10.75 9.60
C LEU A 84 -0.50 -10.49 9.93
N ALA A 85 -1.18 -11.46 10.55
CA ALA A 85 -2.57 -11.30 10.97
C ALA A 85 -2.75 -10.17 12.00
N LYS A 86 -1.85 -10.06 12.98
CA LYS A 86 -1.86 -8.95 13.96
C LYS A 86 -1.59 -7.60 13.32
N ALA A 87 -0.66 -7.56 12.36
CA ALA A 87 -0.36 -6.36 11.61
C ALA A 87 -1.55 -5.92 10.75
N ALA A 88 -2.22 -6.86 10.07
CA ALA A 88 -3.43 -6.59 9.31
C ALA A 88 -4.57 -6.06 10.19
N ASP A 89 -4.74 -6.60 11.38
CA ASP A 89 -5.71 -6.09 12.36
C ASP A 89 -5.42 -4.64 12.77
N LYS A 90 -4.17 -4.30 13.02
CA LYS A 90 -3.76 -2.90 13.32
C LYS A 90 -4.05 -1.97 12.15
N VAL A 91 -3.72 -2.38 10.93
CA VAL A 91 -4.02 -1.61 9.71
C VAL A 91 -5.51 -1.39 9.55
N ALA A 92 -6.34 -2.41 9.82
CA ALA A 92 -7.80 -2.29 9.81
C ALA A 92 -8.34 -1.26 10.81
N HIS A 93 -7.60 -1.02 11.92
CA HIS A 93 -7.91 0.01 12.92
C HIS A 93 -7.24 1.37 12.63
N GLY A 94 -6.62 1.54 11.46
CA GLY A 94 -6.04 2.81 11.02
C GLY A 94 -4.57 3.04 11.42
N ASP A 95 -3.88 2.03 11.98
CA ASP A 95 -2.45 2.12 12.26
C ASP A 95 -1.65 1.71 11.01
N PHE A 96 -1.27 2.69 10.20
CA PHE A 96 -0.45 2.49 9.01
C PHE A 96 1.07 2.60 9.27
N SER A 97 1.49 2.71 10.53
CA SER A 97 2.91 2.73 10.91
C SER A 97 3.52 1.33 11.01
N VAL A 98 2.71 0.30 10.82
CA VAL A 98 3.10 -1.10 10.97
C VAL A 98 4.06 -1.52 9.85
N TYR A 99 5.16 -2.15 10.25
CA TYR A 99 6.13 -2.74 9.33
C TYR A 99 6.55 -4.12 9.81
N ILE A 100 6.54 -5.12 8.95
CA ILE A 100 6.98 -6.48 9.23
C ILE A 100 8.31 -6.72 8.49
N PRO A 101 9.41 -7.03 9.20
CA PRO A 101 10.67 -7.35 8.53
C PRO A 101 10.55 -8.68 7.78
N PRO A 102 11.14 -8.79 6.57
CA PRO A 102 11.21 -10.05 5.86
C PRO A 102 12.04 -11.06 6.65
N LEU A 103 11.70 -12.35 6.55
CA LEU A 103 12.33 -13.43 7.32
C LEU A 103 13.75 -13.72 6.85
N HIS A 104 14.00 -13.57 5.53
CA HIS A 104 15.29 -13.83 4.92
C HIS A 104 15.88 -12.53 4.36
N THR A 105 17.10 -12.22 4.76
CA THR A 105 17.87 -11.09 4.25
C THR A 105 18.53 -11.46 2.93
N SER A 106 18.26 -10.65 1.89
CA SER A 106 18.88 -10.60 0.55
C SER A 106 18.95 -11.90 -0.28
N ASN A 107 18.64 -11.82 -1.53
CA ASN A 107 18.81 -12.79 -2.64
C ASN A 107 18.02 -14.11 -2.64
N ARG A 108 17.34 -14.50 -1.55
CA ARG A 108 16.53 -15.73 -1.47
C ARG A 108 15.20 -15.47 -0.77
N HIS A 109 14.43 -14.51 -1.28
CA HIS A 109 13.06 -14.33 -0.80
C HIS A 109 12.22 -15.52 -1.25
N ASP A 110 11.56 -16.16 -0.28
CA ASP A 110 10.51 -17.13 -0.55
C ASP A 110 9.15 -16.45 -0.77
N TYR A 111 8.09 -17.24 -0.99
CA TYR A 111 6.75 -16.70 -1.18
C TYR A 111 6.23 -15.91 0.02
N LEU A 112 6.64 -16.30 1.23
CA LEU A 112 6.23 -15.63 2.46
C LEU A 112 6.91 -14.26 2.60
N ASP A 113 8.21 -14.17 2.26
CA ASP A 113 8.92 -12.91 2.22
C ASP A 113 8.30 -11.95 1.19
N MET A 114 7.94 -12.46 0.00
CA MET A 114 7.27 -11.64 -1.01
C MET A 114 5.93 -11.13 -0.53
N MET A 115 5.13 -11.99 0.14
CA MET A 115 3.85 -11.59 0.70
C MET A 115 4.01 -10.52 1.79
N ILE A 116 5.03 -10.63 2.65
CA ILE A 116 5.35 -9.61 3.66
C ILE A 116 5.76 -8.28 2.99
N LEU A 117 6.59 -8.33 1.96
CA LEU A 117 7.03 -7.14 1.23
C LEU A 117 5.85 -6.44 0.52
N ASP A 118 4.98 -7.21 -0.13
CA ASP A 118 3.78 -6.69 -0.79
C ASP A 118 2.79 -6.11 0.24
N PHE A 119 2.64 -6.77 1.39
CA PHE A 119 1.86 -6.24 2.51
C PHE A 119 2.41 -4.90 3.01
N ASN A 120 3.73 -4.81 3.28
CA ASN A 120 4.35 -3.57 3.72
C ASN A 120 4.19 -2.44 2.69
N LYS A 121 4.29 -2.76 1.40
CA LYS A 121 4.04 -1.79 0.32
C LYS A 121 2.61 -1.30 0.34
N MET A 122 1.64 -2.21 0.45
CA MET A 122 0.22 -1.85 0.55
C MET A 122 -0.06 -0.96 1.77
N VAL A 123 0.53 -1.27 2.93
CA VAL A 123 0.38 -0.45 4.15
C VAL A 123 0.96 0.95 3.95
N ALA A 124 2.13 1.06 3.33
CA ALA A 124 2.75 2.36 3.03
C ALA A 124 1.90 3.20 2.06
N GLU A 125 1.33 2.57 1.03
CA GLU A 125 0.42 3.24 0.08
C GLU A 125 -0.87 3.72 0.77
N LEU A 126 -1.49 2.88 1.62
CA LEU A 126 -2.66 3.26 2.42
C LEU A 126 -2.36 4.41 3.38
N GLY A 127 -1.22 4.38 4.06
CA GLY A 127 -0.78 5.46 4.93
C GLY A 127 -0.57 6.78 4.18
N SER A 128 -0.01 6.73 2.98
CA SER A 128 0.14 7.90 2.11
C SER A 128 -1.20 8.49 1.70
N ILE A 129 -2.18 7.64 1.33
CA ILE A 129 -3.53 8.06 0.97
C ILE A 129 -4.23 8.74 2.17
N GLU A 130 -4.13 8.16 3.36
CA GLU A 130 -4.76 8.72 4.57
C GLU A 130 -4.11 10.05 4.98
N THR A 131 -2.79 10.17 4.88
CA THR A 131 -2.08 11.45 5.10
C THR A 131 -2.57 12.50 4.10
N MET A 132 -2.60 12.17 2.80
CA MET A 132 -3.07 13.09 1.76
C MET A 132 -4.52 13.51 2.00
N ARG A 133 -5.39 12.59 2.41
CA ARG A 133 -6.79 12.89 2.75
C ARG A 133 -6.90 13.85 3.94
N THR A 134 -6.11 13.61 4.99
CA THR A 134 -6.11 14.46 6.17
C THR A 134 -5.60 15.87 5.85
N ASP A 135 -4.50 15.97 5.11
CA ASP A 135 -3.94 17.23 4.65
C ASP A 135 -4.91 17.99 3.73
N PHE A 136 -5.58 17.27 2.83
CA PHE A 136 -6.60 17.87 1.98
C PHE A 136 -7.73 18.49 2.79
N ILE A 137 -8.30 17.77 3.77
CA ILE A 137 -9.38 18.27 4.63
C ILE A 137 -8.89 19.48 5.44
N ALA A 138 -7.69 19.44 5.99
CA ALA A 138 -7.10 20.55 6.73
C ALA A 138 -6.93 21.80 5.86
N ASN A 139 -6.37 21.63 4.66
CA ASN A 139 -6.16 22.74 3.71
C ASN A 139 -7.49 23.34 3.23
N VAL A 140 -8.47 22.51 2.87
CA VAL A 140 -9.82 22.97 2.49
C VAL A 140 -10.46 23.76 3.64
N SER A 141 -10.36 23.25 4.87
CA SER A 141 -10.92 23.93 6.05
C SER A 141 -10.27 25.29 6.26
N HIS A 142 -8.96 25.41 6.07
CA HIS A 142 -8.22 26.66 6.18
C HIS A 142 -8.62 27.65 5.08
N GLU A 143 -8.70 27.18 3.82
CA GLU A 143 -9.07 28.01 2.67
C GLU A 143 -10.54 28.49 2.72
N ILE A 144 -11.43 27.78 3.41
CA ILE A 144 -12.81 28.21 3.68
C ILE A 144 -12.84 29.22 4.80
N LYS A 145 -12.10 29.00 5.89
CA LYS A 145 -12.14 29.85 7.10
C LYS A 145 -11.72 31.28 6.82
N THR A 146 -10.72 31.47 5.97
CA THR A 146 -10.18 32.83 5.66
C THR A 146 -11.21 33.75 5.00
N PRO A 147 -11.85 33.41 3.86
CA PRO A 147 -12.86 34.26 3.24
C PRO A 147 -14.11 34.41 4.12
N LEU A 148 -14.48 33.37 4.87
CA LEU A 148 -15.62 33.45 5.80
C LEU A 148 -15.38 34.44 6.91
N ALA A 149 -14.19 34.46 7.53
CA ALA A 149 -13.81 35.44 8.53
C ALA A 149 -13.80 36.87 7.96
N ALA A 150 -13.32 37.05 6.72
CA ALA A 150 -13.36 38.33 6.05
C ALA A 150 -14.80 38.83 5.85
N ILE A 151 -15.71 37.98 5.36
CA ILE A 151 -17.13 38.28 5.19
C ILE A 151 -17.73 38.70 6.54
N GLN A 152 -17.49 37.93 7.62
CA GLN A 152 -18.00 38.24 8.95
C GLN A 152 -17.50 39.60 9.46
N ASN A 153 -16.19 39.87 9.36
CA ASN A 153 -15.58 41.11 9.85
C ASN A 153 -16.11 42.34 9.08
N TYR A 154 -16.16 42.29 7.76
CA TYR A 154 -16.68 43.39 6.96
C TYR A 154 -18.19 43.61 7.16
N THR A 155 -18.96 42.55 7.36
CA THR A 155 -20.38 42.66 7.72
C THR A 155 -20.57 43.34 9.07
N GLN A 156 -19.72 43.01 10.08
CA GLN A 156 -19.76 43.70 11.38
C GLN A 156 -19.39 45.18 11.26
N LEU A 157 -18.43 45.52 10.39
CA LEU A 157 -18.10 46.92 10.13
C LEU A 157 -19.27 47.68 9.50
N LEU A 158 -19.97 47.07 8.56
CA LEU A 158 -21.15 47.66 7.90
C LEU A 158 -22.33 47.93 8.86
N LEU A 159 -22.40 47.27 10.01
CA LEU A 159 -23.41 47.53 11.04
C LEU A 159 -23.16 48.81 11.84
N ARG A 160 -22.00 49.48 11.68
CA ARG A 160 -21.68 50.73 12.33
C ARG A 160 -22.46 51.87 11.65
N PRO A 161 -23.21 52.68 12.40
CA PRO A 161 -24.03 53.79 11.83
C PRO A 161 -23.18 54.92 11.24
N ASP A 162 -21.96 55.12 11.77
CA ASP A 162 -21.06 56.22 11.41
C ASP A 162 -20.01 55.86 10.35
N LEU A 163 -20.22 54.78 9.60
CA LEU A 163 -19.27 54.37 8.59
C LEU A 163 -19.34 55.29 7.36
N PRO A 164 -18.21 55.88 6.90
CA PRO A 164 -18.16 56.68 5.68
C PRO A 164 -18.58 55.85 4.45
N GLU A 165 -19.16 56.53 3.44
CA GLU A 165 -19.69 55.86 2.24
C GLU A 165 -18.59 55.14 1.45
N GLU A 166 -17.41 55.73 1.35
CA GLU A 166 -16.23 55.10 0.69
C GLU A 166 -15.78 53.81 1.41
N GLU A 167 -15.79 53.80 2.75
CA GLU A 167 -15.44 52.59 3.53
C GLU A 167 -16.55 51.53 3.43
N ARG A 168 -17.81 51.95 3.29
CA ARG A 168 -18.94 51.04 3.06
C ARG A 168 -18.82 50.32 1.74
N ASP A 169 -18.48 51.03 0.66
CA ASP A 169 -18.25 50.43 -0.67
C ASP A 169 -17.05 49.51 -0.70
N ALA A 170 -15.98 49.88 0.01
CA ALA A 170 -14.82 49.00 0.16
C ALA A 170 -15.18 47.71 0.90
N CYS A 171 -15.97 47.76 1.97
CA CYS A 171 -16.46 46.60 2.70
C CYS A 171 -17.34 45.69 1.82
N LEU A 172 -18.27 46.28 1.04
CA LEU A 172 -19.13 45.53 0.13
C LEU A 172 -18.31 44.83 -0.97
N SER A 173 -17.33 45.54 -1.52
CA SER A 173 -16.40 44.97 -2.53
C SER A 173 -15.59 43.80 -1.97
N ALA A 174 -15.09 43.92 -0.73
CA ALA A 174 -14.35 42.87 -0.06
C ALA A 174 -15.21 41.63 0.24
N ILE A 175 -16.48 41.83 0.65
CA ILE A 175 -17.45 40.74 0.86
C ILE A 175 -17.72 40.04 -0.46
N LEU A 176 -17.98 40.77 -1.54
CA LEU A 176 -18.27 40.23 -2.85
C LEU A 176 -17.08 39.41 -3.38
N SER A 177 -15.87 39.94 -3.25
CA SER A 177 -14.62 39.24 -3.62
C SER A 177 -14.44 37.92 -2.83
N SER A 178 -14.62 37.98 -1.51
CA SER A 178 -14.52 36.82 -0.63
C SER A 178 -15.56 35.74 -0.97
N THR A 179 -16.78 36.15 -1.30
CA THR A 179 -17.86 35.24 -1.70
C THR A 179 -17.56 34.58 -3.05
N ARG A 180 -17.04 35.33 -4.04
CA ARG A 180 -16.60 34.78 -5.33
C ARG A 180 -15.48 33.73 -5.15
N ARG A 181 -14.49 34.07 -4.28
CA ARG A 181 -13.39 33.12 -3.98
C ARG A 181 -13.91 31.83 -3.34
N LEU A 182 -14.84 31.92 -2.40
CA LEU A 182 -15.45 30.77 -1.75
C LEU A 182 -16.25 29.90 -2.76
N SER A 183 -17.02 30.53 -3.64
CA SER A 183 -17.78 29.83 -4.70
C SER A 183 -16.86 29.10 -5.65
N ALA A 184 -15.73 29.71 -6.06
CA ALA A 184 -14.75 29.07 -6.91
C ALA A 184 -14.07 27.86 -6.23
N LEU A 185 -13.74 27.98 -4.94
CA LEU A 185 -13.18 26.87 -4.15
C LEU A 185 -14.14 25.68 -4.10
N ILE A 186 -15.42 25.93 -3.81
CA ILE A 186 -16.46 24.88 -3.77
C ILE A 186 -16.60 24.21 -5.15
N ALA A 187 -16.62 25.00 -6.24
CA ALA A 187 -16.71 24.47 -7.59
C ALA A 187 -15.50 23.55 -7.93
N ASN A 188 -14.30 23.94 -7.52
CA ASN A 188 -13.09 23.14 -7.71
C ASN A 188 -13.13 21.83 -6.92
N ILE A 189 -13.60 21.85 -5.66
CA ILE A 189 -13.77 20.64 -4.85
C ILE A 189 -14.78 19.68 -5.49
N LEU A 190 -15.93 20.20 -5.96
CA LEU A 190 -16.94 19.38 -6.64
C LEU A 190 -16.41 18.80 -7.95
N LYS A 191 -15.61 19.56 -8.71
CA LYS A 191 -14.97 19.09 -9.92
C LYS A 191 -13.97 17.96 -9.61
N LEU A 192 -13.16 18.10 -8.55
CA LEU A 192 -12.23 17.08 -8.09
C LEU A 192 -12.97 15.78 -7.70
N ASN A 193 -13.99 15.88 -6.86
CA ASN A 193 -14.82 14.73 -6.46
C ASN A 193 -15.44 14.00 -7.67
N LYS A 194 -15.88 14.78 -8.66
CA LYS A 194 -16.42 14.20 -9.90
C LYS A 194 -15.35 13.45 -10.71
N LEU A 195 -14.12 13.94 -10.74
CA LEU A 195 -12.99 13.29 -11.40
C LEU A 195 -12.57 12.01 -10.65
N GLU A 196 -12.54 12.03 -9.32
CA GLU A 196 -12.18 10.85 -8.51
C GLU A 196 -13.24 9.74 -8.56
N SER A 197 -14.53 10.11 -8.59
CA SER A 197 -15.64 9.14 -8.61
C SER A 197 -15.93 8.54 -9.97
N GLN A 198 -15.49 9.16 -11.04
CA GLN A 198 -15.62 8.63 -12.40
C GLN A 198 -14.39 7.79 -12.73
N GLN A 199 -14.62 6.50 -13.00
CA GLN A 199 -13.68 5.73 -13.82
C GLN A 199 -13.67 6.40 -15.19
N ILE A 200 -12.77 7.36 -15.38
CA ILE A 200 -12.59 8.03 -16.66
C ILE A 200 -12.01 6.96 -17.59
N THR A 201 -12.85 6.36 -18.38
CA THR A 201 -12.40 5.56 -19.52
C THR A 201 -11.99 6.58 -20.58
N PRO A 202 -10.69 6.73 -20.87
CA PRO A 202 -10.26 7.65 -21.92
C PRO A 202 -10.93 7.26 -23.23
N GLN A 203 -11.64 8.18 -23.83
CA GLN A 203 -12.10 8.01 -25.22
C GLN A 203 -11.01 8.62 -26.09
N TRP A 204 -10.39 7.75 -26.87
CA TRP A 204 -9.39 8.18 -27.84
C TRP A 204 -10.12 8.88 -29.00
N GLU A 205 -9.86 10.15 -29.18
CA GLU A 205 -10.44 10.98 -30.21
C GLU A 205 -9.33 11.78 -30.88
N SER A 206 -9.32 11.76 -32.20
CA SER A 206 -8.36 12.53 -32.99
C SER A 206 -8.72 14.00 -32.93
N TYR A 207 -7.80 14.86 -32.49
CA TYR A 207 -8.03 16.30 -32.37
C TYR A 207 -6.84 17.13 -32.89
N ASP A 208 -7.12 18.40 -33.20
CA ASP A 208 -6.12 19.36 -33.61
C ASP A 208 -5.46 20.03 -32.40
N LEU A 209 -4.22 19.65 -32.14
CA LEU A 209 -3.43 20.16 -31.02
C LEU A 209 -3.14 21.67 -31.17
N CYS A 210 -2.84 22.13 -32.37
CA CYS A 210 -2.53 23.55 -32.61
C CYS A 210 -3.73 24.44 -32.32
N ARG A 211 -4.92 24.00 -32.70
CA ARG A 211 -6.17 24.68 -32.33
C ARG A 211 -6.39 24.73 -30.83
N GLN A 212 -6.18 23.60 -30.13
CA GLN A 212 -6.34 23.55 -28.67
C GLN A 212 -5.36 24.48 -27.95
N LEU A 213 -4.09 24.51 -28.40
CA LEU A 213 -3.07 25.42 -27.84
C LEU A 213 -3.43 26.89 -28.11
N SER A 214 -3.91 27.22 -29.32
CA SER A 214 -4.38 28.56 -29.63
C SER A 214 -5.56 29.00 -28.79
N ASP A 215 -6.57 28.14 -28.60
CA ASP A 215 -7.75 28.42 -27.76
C ASP A 215 -7.33 28.60 -26.29
N CYS A 216 -6.39 27.80 -25.79
CA CYS A 216 -5.84 27.95 -24.44
C CYS A 216 -5.06 29.27 -24.30
N ALA A 217 -4.24 29.64 -25.29
CA ALA A 217 -3.50 30.88 -25.27
C ALA A 217 -4.45 32.10 -25.27
N LEU A 218 -5.40 32.15 -26.18
CA LEU A 218 -6.39 33.22 -26.27
C LEU A 218 -7.20 33.43 -24.96
N ALA A 219 -7.43 32.39 -24.19
CA ALA A 219 -8.09 32.49 -22.88
C ALA A 219 -7.30 33.36 -21.88
N PHE A 220 -6.00 33.55 -22.07
CA PHE A 220 -5.14 34.41 -21.25
C PHE A 220 -4.91 35.80 -21.84
N GLU A 221 -5.50 36.12 -23.01
CA GLU A 221 -5.32 37.41 -23.68
C GLU A 221 -5.57 38.61 -22.75
N PRO A 222 -6.66 38.69 -21.97
CA PRO A 222 -6.87 39.79 -21.07
C PRO A 222 -5.78 39.97 -20.01
N VAL A 223 -5.13 38.88 -19.61
CA VAL A 223 -4.08 38.87 -18.55
C VAL A 223 -2.76 39.42 -19.08
N TRP A 224 -2.34 38.99 -20.30
CA TRP A 224 -1.10 39.52 -20.85
C TRP A 224 -1.24 40.94 -21.39
N GLU A 225 -2.42 41.35 -21.89
CA GLU A 225 -2.70 42.72 -22.23
C GLU A 225 -2.62 43.65 -21.02
N GLU A 226 -3.27 43.29 -19.89
CA GLU A 226 -3.18 44.04 -18.63
C GLU A 226 -1.74 44.21 -18.17
N LYS A 227 -0.91 43.17 -18.32
CA LYS A 227 0.48 43.19 -17.91
C LYS A 227 1.45 43.69 -18.98
N GLN A 228 0.96 44.12 -20.14
CA GLN A 228 1.76 44.54 -21.28
C GLN A 228 2.84 43.50 -21.72
N ILE A 229 2.48 42.22 -21.64
CA ILE A 229 3.34 41.11 -22.08
C ILE A 229 3.11 40.86 -23.57
N THR A 230 4.17 40.92 -24.39
CA THR A 230 4.11 40.48 -25.77
C THR A 230 4.14 38.96 -25.82
N PHE A 231 3.08 38.35 -26.34
CA PHE A 231 3.01 36.92 -26.56
C PHE A 231 3.25 36.64 -28.03
N ASP A 232 4.25 35.81 -28.30
CA ASP A 232 4.55 35.33 -29.66
C ASP A 232 4.54 33.79 -29.65
N ALA A 233 3.87 33.19 -30.62
CA ALA A 233 3.74 31.75 -30.71
C ALA A 233 3.91 31.30 -32.15
N GLU A 234 4.87 30.46 -32.40
CA GLU A 234 5.08 29.81 -33.71
C GLU A 234 4.49 28.39 -33.64
N LEU A 235 3.35 28.22 -34.30
CA LEU A 235 2.63 26.94 -34.36
C LEU A 235 2.54 26.47 -35.78
N GLU A 236 2.55 25.17 -36.00
CA GLU A 236 2.23 24.57 -37.29
C GLU A 236 0.76 24.81 -37.66
N ASP A 237 0.43 24.87 -38.94
CA ASP A 237 -0.95 25.13 -39.39
C ASP A 237 -1.94 24.09 -38.90
N ARG A 238 -1.49 22.84 -38.68
CA ARG A 238 -2.31 21.74 -38.16
C ARG A 238 -1.45 20.58 -37.66
N ALA A 239 -1.63 20.19 -36.44
CA ALA A 239 -1.05 18.95 -35.86
C ALA A 239 -2.17 18.09 -35.26
N THR A 240 -2.52 17.01 -35.97
CA THR A 240 -3.54 16.05 -35.48
C THR A 240 -2.86 14.96 -34.64
N ILE A 241 -3.34 14.75 -33.44
CA ILE A 241 -2.89 13.69 -32.52
C ILE A 241 -4.08 12.85 -32.08
N GLU A 242 -3.80 11.57 -31.75
CA GLU A 242 -4.74 10.60 -31.19
C GLU A 242 -4.47 10.34 -29.72
#